data_a48ac42902c81ef58cf360ddde78fdd2
#
_entry.id   a48ac42902c81ef58cf360ddde78fdd2
#
_cell.length_a   1.000
_cell.length_b   1.000
_cell.length_c   1.000
_cell.angle_alpha   90.00
_cell.angle_beta   90.00
_cell.angle_gamma   90.00
#
_symmetry.space_group_name_H-M   'P 1'
#
loop_
_entity.id
_entity.type
_entity.pdbx_description
1 polymer ?
#
loop_
_entity_poly.entity_id
_entity_poly.type
_entity_poly.pdbx_seq_one_letter_code
_entity_poly.pdbx_strand_id
1 'polypeptide(L)' 'MNERELIARLQKRDEAAFEELIRQYEKKVYTLCFRMCGNSEDAEEAAQDAFLALWRGIDRFRQESSLSTWI' A
#
# COMPACT_ATOMS: atom_id res chain seq x y z
N MET A 1 13.60 8.12 0.81
CA MET A 1 13.10 7.78 -0.56
C MET A 1 11.84 8.59 -0.83
N ASN A 2 11.80 9.33 -1.93
CA ASN A 2 10.61 10.09 -2.28
C ASN A 2 9.56 9.18 -2.95
N GLU A 3 8.34 9.69 -3.11
CA GLU A 3 7.23 8.89 -3.65
C GLU A 3 7.49 8.40 -5.08
N ARG A 4 8.04 9.25 -5.94
CA ARG A 4 8.34 8.86 -7.33
C ARG A 4 9.36 7.74 -7.41
N GLU A 5 10.39 7.83 -6.58
CA GLU A 5 11.43 6.83 -6.50
C GLU A 5 10.87 5.51 -5.97
N LEU A 6 10.02 5.58 -4.95
CA LEU A 6 9.35 4.41 -4.39
C LEU A 6 8.48 3.73 -5.45
N ILE A 7 7.66 4.49 -6.18
CA ILE A 7 6.80 3.96 -7.24
C ILE A 7 7.64 3.31 -8.33
N ALA A 8 8.71 3.97 -8.76
CA ALA A 8 9.57 3.43 -9.82
C ALA A 8 10.17 2.08 -9.41
N ARG A 9 10.61 1.96 -8.15
CA ARG A 9 11.17 0.71 -7.63
C ARG A 9 10.10 -0.37 -7.48
N LEU A 10 8.89 -0.01 -7.05
CA LEU A 10 7.76 -0.93 -6.97
C LEU A 10 7.40 -1.48 -8.36
N GLN A 11 7.42 -0.63 -9.38
CA GLN A 11 7.14 -1.06 -10.75
C GLN A 11 8.17 -2.02 -11.29
N LYS A 12 9.39 -1.98 -10.75
CA LYS A 12 10.45 -2.94 -11.04
C LYS A 12 10.39 -4.19 -10.17
N ARG A 13 9.34 -4.31 -9.34
CA ARG A 13 9.16 -5.44 -8.42
C ARG A 13 10.28 -5.56 -7.38
N ASP A 14 10.77 -4.40 -6.89
CA ASP A 14 11.75 -4.35 -5.82
C ASP A 14 11.07 -4.65 -4.49
N GLU A 15 11.37 -5.81 -3.91
CA GLU A 15 10.75 -6.24 -2.64
C GLU A 15 11.08 -5.31 -1.48
N ALA A 16 12.28 -4.75 -1.46
CA ALA A 16 12.65 -3.79 -0.42
C ALA A 16 11.81 -2.53 -0.50
N ALA A 17 11.45 -2.09 -1.70
CA ALA A 17 10.55 -0.96 -1.90
C ALA A 17 9.13 -1.30 -1.41
N PHE A 18 8.67 -2.52 -1.60
CA PHE A 18 7.38 -2.97 -1.10
C PHE A 18 7.34 -2.96 0.43
N GLU A 19 8.39 -3.44 1.08
CA GLU A 19 8.50 -3.37 2.54
C GLU A 19 8.47 -1.92 3.04
N GLU A 20 9.14 -1.03 2.35
CA GLU A 20 9.14 0.39 2.68
C GLU A 20 7.74 1.00 2.53
N LEU A 21 7.02 0.63 1.48
CA LEU A 21 5.64 1.07 1.27
C LEU A 21 4.76 0.63 2.44
N ILE A 22 4.85 -0.63 2.84
CA ILE A 22 4.09 -1.16 3.97
C ILE A 22 4.42 -0.36 5.23
N ARG A 23 5.69 -0.13 5.48
CA ARG A 23 6.15 0.60 6.68
C ARG A 23 5.58 2.02 6.74
N GLN A 24 5.52 2.70 5.60
CA GLN A 24 5.01 4.07 5.53
C GLN A 24 3.50 4.16 5.70
N TYR A 25 2.75 3.21 5.20
CA TYR A 25 1.29 3.29 5.11
C TYR A 25 0.54 2.32 6.02
N GLU A 26 1.25 1.45 6.73
CA GLU A 26 0.66 0.41 7.57
C GLU A 26 -0.38 0.94 8.55
N LYS A 27 -0.04 1.98 9.29
CA LYS A 27 -0.95 2.55 10.30
C LYS A 27 -2.20 3.15 9.65
N LYS A 28 -2.03 3.86 8.55
CA LYS A 28 -3.13 4.49 7.83
C LYS A 28 -4.10 3.45 7.28
N VAL A 29 -3.56 2.44 6.60
CA VAL A 29 -4.36 1.38 6.01
C VAL A 29 -5.06 0.57 7.08
N TYR A 30 -4.34 0.19 8.14
CA TYR A 30 -4.91 -0.56 9.25
C TYR A 30 -6.06 0.21 9.92
N THR A 31 -5.86 1.50 10.19
CA THR A 31 -6.88 2.34 10.82
C THR A 31 -8.16 2.39 9.98
N LEU A 32 -8.01 2.57 8.66
CA LEU A 32 -9.16 2.60 7.76
C LEU A 32 -9.88 1.25 7.74
N CYS A 33 -9.13 0.17 7.67
CA CYS A 33 -9.70 -1.18 7.69
C CYS A 33 -10.39 -1.49 9.01
N PHE A 34 -9.81 -1.05 10.13
CA PHE A 34 -10.41 -1.23 11.44
C PHE A 34 -11.77 -0.53 11.56
N ARG A 35 -11.86 0.69 11.02
CA ARG A 35 -13.12 1.43 11.01
C ARG A 35 -14.20 0.72 10.22
N MET A 36 -13.82 0.03 9.15
CA MET A 36 -14.77 -0.67 8.30
C MET A 36 -15.16 -2.04 8.85
N CYS A 37 -14.20 -2.74 9.43
CA CYS A 37 -14.38 -4.14 9.88
C CYS A 37 -14.85 -4.24 11.33
N GLY A 38 -14.44 -3.31 12.17
CA GLY A 38 -14.84 -3.26 13.58
C GLY A 38 -14.06 -4.19 14.52
N ASN A 39 -13.09 -4.97 14.00
CA ASN A 39 -12.24 -5.83 14.83
C ASN A 39 -10.84 -5.93 14.22
N SER A 40 -9.87 -6.29 15.06
CA SER A 40 -8.46 -6.28 14.66
C SER A 40 -8.09 -7.40 13.69
N GLU A 41 -8.68 -8.58 13.85
CA GLU A 41 -8.36 -9.72 12.99
C GLU A 41 -8.76 -9.45 11.54
N ASP A 42 -9.98 -8.98 11.33
CA ASP A 42 -10.47 -8.64 9.99
C ASP A 42 -9.73 -7.43 9.42
N ALA A 43 -9.38 -6.46 10.27
CA ALA A 43 -8.63 -5.30 9.84
C ALA A 43 -7.23 -5.67 9.35
N GLU A 44 -6.54 -6.58 10.04
CA GLU A 44 -5.22 -7.05 9.61
C GLU A 44 -5.29 -7.77 8.28
N GLU A 45 -6.27 -8.65 8.11
CA GLU A 45 -6.47 -9.38 6.86
C GLU A 45 -6.79 -8.42 5.73
N ALA A 46 -7.70 -7.47 5.94
CA ALA A 46 -8.06 -6.47 4.94
C ALA A 46 -6.87 -5.59 4.56
N ALA A 47 -6.03 -5.21 5.54
CA ALA A 47 -4.83 -4.41 5.27
C ALA A 47 -3.83 -5.19 4.42
N GLN A 48 -3.62 -6.47 4.73
CA GLN A 48 -2.73 -7.32 3.92
C GLN A 48 -3.25 -7.44 2.49
N ASP A 49 -4.55 -7.68 2.33
CA ASP A 49 -5.18 -7.77 1.02
C ASP A 49 -5.03 -6.48 0.23
N ALA A 50 -5.17 -5.34 0.90
CA ALA A 50 -5.00 -4.03 0.27
C ALA A 50 -3.58 -3.85 -0.27
N PHE A 51 -2.56 -4.22 0.51
CA PHE A 51 -1.17 -4.12 0.06
C PHE A 51 -0.87 -5.09 -1.07
N LEU A 52 -1.41 -6.30 -1.03
CA LEU A 52 -1.24 -7.26 -2.11
C LEU A 52 -1.91 -6.79 -3.40
N ALA A 53 -3.09 -6.20 -3.30
CA ALA A 53 -3.78 -5.63 -4.44
C ALA A 53 -2.96 -4.49 -5.05
N LEU A 54 -2.36 -3.65 -4.23
CA LEU A 54 -1.48 -2.58 -4.67
C LEU A 54 -0.27 -3.14 -5.40
N TRP A 55 0.37 -4.15 -4.82
CA TRP A 55 1.54 -4.80 -5.42
C TRP A 55 1.23 -5.38 -6.80
N ARG A 56 0.10 -6.05 -6.91
CA ARG A 56 -0.34 -6.66 -8.19
C ARG A 56 -0.68 -5.61 -9.23
N GLY A 57 -1.25 -4.48 -8.81
CA GLY A 57 -1.71 -3.42 -9.70
C GLY A 57 -0.72 -2.30 -9.95
N ILE A 58 0.50 -2.39 -9.41
CA ILE A 58 1.44 -1.27 -9.46
C ILE A 58 1.86 -0.90 -10.90
N ASP A 59 1.85 -1.85 -11.81
CA ASP A 59 2.18 -1.60 -13.22
C ASP A 59 1.17 -0.67 -13.88
N ARG A 60 -0.06 -0.63 -13.36
CA ARG A 60 -1.14 0.20 -13.87
C ARG A 60 -1.20 1.56 -13.20
N PHE A 61 -0.36 1.76 -12.18
CA PHE A 61 -0.36 3.02 -11.45
C PHE A 61 0.16 4.13 -12.32
N ARG A 62 -0.63 5.19 -12.43
CA ARG A 62 -0.23 6.40 -13.16
C ARG A 62 0.25 7.42 -12.15
N GLN A 63 1.43 7.99 -12.40
CA GLN A 63 2.04 8.96 -11.50
C GLN A 63 1.29 10.31 -11.46
N GLU A 64 0.12 10.37 -12.04
CA GLU A 64 -0.78 11.53 -11.99
C GLU A 64 -1.43 11.69 -10.62
N SER A 65 -1.49 10.59 -9.84
CA SER A 65 -2.06 10.57 -8.49
C SER A 65 -1.00 10.22 -7.47
N SER A 66 -1.19 10.63 -6.22
CA SER A 66 -0.31 10.21 -5.14
C SER A 66 -0.69 8.82 -4.66
N LEU A 67 0.27 8.10 -4.07
CA LEU A 67 0.01 6.80 -3.44
C LEU A 67 -1.03 6.92 -2.33
N SER A 68 -0.99 7.99 -1.56
CA SER A 68 -1.94 8.20 -0.47
C SER A 68 -3.37 8.38 -0.98
N THR A 69 -3.55 8.92 -2.17
CA THR A 69 -4.86 9.03 -2.81
C THR A 69 -5.32 7.66 -3.31
N TRP A 70 -4.40 6.87 -3.86
CA TRP A 70 -4.71 5.56 -4.43
C TRP A 70 -5.02 4.52 -3.34
N ILE A 71 -4.29 4.58 -2.23
CA ILE A 71 -4.53 3.73 -1.08
C ILE A 71 -5.71 4.24 -0.27
#